data_f5727df48218fb050d1fc7150c913d18
#
_entry.id   f5727df48218fb050d1fc7150c913d18
#
_cell.length_a   1.000
_cell.length_b   1.000
_cell.length_c   1.000
_cell.angle_alpha   90.00
_cell.angle_beta   90.00
_cell.angle_gamma   90.00
#
_symmetry.space_group_name_H-M   'P 1'
#
loop_
_entity.id
_entity.type
_entity.pdbx_description
1 polymer ?
#
loop_
_entity_poly.entity_id
_entity_poly.type
_entity_poly.pdbx_seq_one_letter_code
_entity_poly.pdbx_strand_id
1 'polypeptide(L)'
;MSDNARLAALTALERCRRSGAWSSTVLDAVITKYELDKRSAALASTIFLGVMQNVSLLDHCIDEACTSKGKIEPKVRDILRCAVYQIAFMDKIPVNAAVNEAVEQCKKLGYSRASGFVNAVL
;
A
#
# COMPACT_ATOMS: atom_id res chain seq x y z
N MET A 1 11.83 -9.25 5.17
CA MET A 1 12.01 -8.07 5.99
C MET A 1 11.16 -6.92 5.53
N SER A 2 11.51 -6.27 4.43
CA SER A 2 10.71 -5.18 3.89
C SER A 2 9.29 -5.63 3.50
N ASP A 3 9.12 -6.91 3.20
CA ASP A 3 7.81 -7.48 2.84
C ASP A 3 6.82 -7.35 4.00
N ASN A 4 7.27 -7.63 5.23
CA ASN A 4 6.40 -7.53 6.40
C ASN A 4 6.07 -6.07 6.72
N ALA A 5 7.02 -5.16 6.49
CA ALA A 5 6.78 -3.72 6.68
C ALA A 5 5.69 -3.22 5.73
N ARG A 6 5.78 -3.59 4.47
CA ARG A 6 4.79 -3.20 3.46
C ARG A 6 3.43 -3.82 3.74
N LEU A 7 3.41 -5.08 4.14
CA LEU A 7 2.18 -5.76 4.51
C LEU A 7 1.54 -5.13 5.75
N ALA A 8 2.35 -4.75 6.73
CA ALA A 8 1.85 -4.07 7.93
C ALA A 8 1.20 -2.73 7.58
N ALA A 9 1.85 -1.93 6.72
CA ALA A 9 1.28 -0.66 6.28
C ALA A 9 -0.06 -0.88 5.59
N LEU A 10 -0.13 -1.86 4.71
CA LEU A 10 -1.35 -2.20 3.98
C LEU A 10 -2.46 -2.64 4.93
N THR A 11 -2.12 -3.48 5.91
CA THR A 11 -3.09 -3.95 6.92
C THR A 11 -3.64 -2.78 7.73
N ALA A 12 -2.77 -1.84 8.13
CA ALA A 12 -3.18 -0.67 8.89
C ALA A 12 -4.12 0.20 8.06
N LEU A 13 -3.80 0.40 6.78
CA LEU A 13 -4.66 1.19 5.87
C LEU A 13 -6.04 0.55 5.74
N GLU A 14 -6.09 -0.77 5.60
CA GLU A 14 -7.36 -1.47 5.49
C GLU A 14 -8.20 -1.31 6.75
N ARG A 15 -7.59 -1.45 7.91
CA ARG A 15 -8.30 -1.31 9.18
C ARG A 15 -8.85 0.10 9.34
N CYS A 16 -8.08 1.12 8.99
CA CYS A 16 -8.53 2.51 9.05
C CYS A 16 -9.69 2.74 8.09
N ARG A 17 -9.61 2.22 6.88
CA ARG A 17 -10.67 2.36 5.88
C ARG A 17 -11.96 1.72 6.38
N ARG A 18 -11.88 0.54 6.98
CA ARG A 18 -13.04 -0.18 7.48
C ARG A 18 -13.70 0.51 8.67
N SER A 19 -12.89 1.10 9.55
CA SER A 19 -13.41 1.80 10.72
C SER A 19 -13.88 3.22 10.41
N GLY A 20 -13.51 3.74 9.24
CA GLY A 20 -13.85 5.09 8.84
C GLY A 20 -12.99 6.17 9.48
N ALA A 21 -11.93 5.80 10.18
CA ALA A 21 -11.06 6.76 10.86
C ALA A 21 -9.60 6.39 10.66
N TRP A 22 -8.79 7.39 10.31
CA TRP A 22 -7.34 7.23 10.19
C TRP A 22 -6.72 7.42 11.56
N SER A 23 -5.98 6.43 12.03
CA SER A 23 -5.47 6.44 13.39
C SER A 23 -4.07 5.82 13.48
N SER A 24 -3.15 6.52 14.12
CA SER A 24 -1.83 5.99 14.40
C SER A 24 -1.87 4.86 15.42
N THR A 25 -2.93 4.81 16.24
CA THR A 25 -3.14 3.70 17.17
C THR A 25 -3.28 2.38 16.44
N VAL A 26 -3.99 2.39 15.30
CA VAL A 26 -4.13 1.21 14.45
C VAL A 26 -2.76 0.78 13.93
N LEU A 27 -1.96 1.75 13.49
CA LEU A 27 -0.61 1.46 13.00
C LEU A 27 0.25 0.81 14.09
N ASP A 28 0.23 1.36 15.29
CA ASP A 28 1.00 0.82 16.42
C ASP A 28 0.59 -0.62 16.73
N ALA A 29 -0.70 -0.89 16.71
CA ALA A 29 -1.21 -2.24 16.96
C ALA A 29 -0.73 -3.23 15.90
N VAL A 30 -0.71 -2.80 14.64
CA VAL A 30 -0.27 -3.65 13.52
C VAL A 30 1.24 -3.90 13.61
N ILE A 31 2.02 -2.86 13.92
CA ILE A 31 3.48 -3.02 14.10
C ILE A 31 3.78 -4.06 15.17
N THR A 32 3.06 -3.99 16.27
CA THR A 32 3.21 -4.96 17.37
C THR A 32 2.81 -6.37 16.92
N LYS A 33 1.70 -6.48 16.22
CA LYS A 33 1.19 -7.77 15.74
C LYS A 33 2.19 -8.47 14.82
N TYR A 34 2.84 -7.72 13.93
CA TYR A 34 3.81 -8.27 13.00
C TYR A 34 5.22 -8.35 13.59
N GLU A 35 5.40 -7.91 14.84
CA GLU A 35 6.69 -7.96 15.52
C GLU A 35 7.82 -7.34 14.70
N LEU A 36 7.56 -6.17 14.14
CA LEU A 36 8.52 -5.49 13.27
C LEU A 36 9.68 -4.93 14.09
N ASP A 37 10.90 -5.06 13.55
CA ASP A 37 12.05 -4.38 14.13
C ASP A 37 11.97 -2.88 13.85
N LYS A 38 12.93 -2.11 14.40
CA LYS A 38 12.93 -0.65 14.25
C LYS A 38 12.92 -0.20 12.79
N ARG A 39 13.73 -0.84 11.97
CA ARG A 39 13.85 -0.46 10.56
C ARG A 39 12.56 -0.74 9.80
N SER A 40 12.00 -1.92 10.00
CA SER A 40 10.74 -2.30 9.35
C SER A 40 9.57 -1.47 9.86
N ALA A 41 9.54 -1.19 11.16
CA ALA A 41 8.51 -0.32 11.74
C ALA A 41 8.58 1.09 11.16
N ALA A 42 9.80 1.62 10.97
CA ALA A 42 9.99 2.93 10.37
C ALA A 42 9.49 2.97 8.93
N LEU A 43 9.79 1.93 8.15
CA LEU A 43 9.31 1.84 6.77
C LEU A 43 7.78 1.74 6.73
N ALA A 44 7.18 0.89 7.56
CA ALA A 44 5.73 0.75 7.63
C ALA A 44 5.07 2.08 7.99
N SER A 45 5.64 2.79 8.98
CA SER A 45 5.11 4.09 9.42
C SER A 45 5.21 5.13 8.31
N THR A 46 6.34 5.17 7.60
CA THR A 46 6.53 6.12 6.50
C THR A 46 5.50 5.90 5.40
N ILE A 47 5.28 4.65 5.00
CA ILE A 47 4.31 4.32 3.97
C ILE A 47 2.90 4.67 4.43
N PHE A 48 2.52 4.21 5.63
CA PHE A 48 1.18 4.45 6.16
C PHE A 48 0.86 5.94 6.25
N LEU A 49 1.75 6.71 6.90
CA LEU A 49 1.53 8.14 7.09
C LEU A 49 1.58 8.89 5.76
N GLY A 50 2.49 8.49 4.88
CA GLY A 50 2.60 9.11 3.56
C GLY A 50 1.35 8.90 2.72
N VAL A 51 0.81 7.70 2.73
CA VAL A 51 -0.44 7.42 2.01
C VAL A 51 -1.59 8.22 2.63
N MET A 52 -1.68 8.22 3.96
CA MET A 52 -2.74 8.95 4.66
C MET A 52 -2.73 10.43 4.32
N GLN A 53 -1.55 11.04 4.28
CA GLN A 53 -1.40 12.47 4.00
C GLN A 53 -1.61 12.84 2.53
N ASN A 54 -1.52 11.86 1.63
CA ASN A 54 -1.55 12.10 0.19
C ASN A 54 -2.62 11.30 -0.55
N VAL A 55 -3.64 10.83 0.16
CA VAL A 55 -4.67 9.96 -0.41
C VAL A 55 -5.28 10.55 -1.69
N SER A 56 -5.68 11.81 -1.67
CA SER A 56 -6.31 12.44 -2.82
C SER A 56 -5.39 12.49 -4.03
N LEU A 57 -4.12 12.85 -3.81
CA LEU A 57 -3.13 12.89 -4.88
C LEU A 57 -2.85 11.50 -5.43
N LEU A 58 -2.70 10.52 -4.55
CA LEU A 58 -2.44 9.14 -4.98
C LEU A 58 -3.61 8.57 -5.77
N ASP A 59 -4.84 8.82 -5.32
CA ASP A 59 -6.03 8.38 -6.04
C ASP A 59 -6.13 9.05 -7.40
N HIS A 60 -5.78 10.32 -7.49
CA HIS A 60 -5.73 11.02 -8.77
C HIS A 60 -4.74 10.35 -9.73
N CYS A 61 -3.56 10.03 -9.25
CA CYS A 61 -2.54 9.36 -10.07
C CYS A 61 -3.01 7.98 -10.53
N ILE A 62 -3.64 7.23 -9.64
CA ILE A 62 -4.16 5.90 -9.96
C ILE A 62 -5.25 5.99 -11.01
N ASP A 63 -6.20 6.92 -10.84
CA ASP A 63 -7.32 7.08 -11.76
C ASP A 63 -6.85 7.56 -13.12
N GLU A 64 -5.85 8.43 -13.17
CA GLU A 64 -5.26 8.89 -14.44
C GLU A 64 -4.58 7.77 -15.20
N ALA A 65 -3.91 6.87 -14.49
CA ALA A 65 -3.23 5.74 -15.12
C ALA A 65 -4.17 4.61 -15.50
N CYS A 66 -5.35 4.58 -14.91
CA CYS A 66 -6.33 3.52 -15.12
C CYS A 66 -7.21 3.85 -16.32
N THR A 67 -7.15 3.03 -17.37
CA THR A 67 -7.98 3.21 -18.55
C THR A 67 -9.28 2.42 -18.49
N SER A 68 -9.38 1.52 -17.52
CA SER A 68 -10.57 0.70 -17.32
C SER A 68 -11.65 1.50 -16.62
N LYS A 69 -12.90 1.27 -17.04
CA LYS A 69 -14.05 1.95 -16.43
C LYS A 69 -14.61 1.16 -15.23
N GLY A 70 -14.05 0.00 -14.94
CA GLY A 70 -14.49 -0.81 -13.81
C GLY A 70 -14.03 -0.23 -12.48
N LYS A 71 -14.76 -0.58 -11.44
CA LYS A 71 -14.38 -0.19 -10.08
C LYS A 71 -13.17 -0.98 -9.63
N ILE A 72 -12.23 -0.30 -8.98
CA ILE A 72 -11.09 -0.95 -8.36
C ILE A 72 -11.54 -1.43 -6.98
N GLU A 73 -11.27 -2.70 -6.67
CA GLU A 73 -11.55 -3.24 -5.35
C GLU A 73 -10.83 -2.41 -4.29
N PRO A 74 -11.47 -2.10 -3.14
CA PRO A 74 -10.83 -1.25 -2.12
C PRO A 74 -9.46 -1.77 -1.68
N LYS A 75 -9.31 -3.07 -1.51
CA LYS A 75 -8.02 -3.65 -1.12
C LYS A 75 -6.96 -3.46 -2.18
N VAL A 76 -7.33 -3.64 -3.44
CA VAL A 76 -6.42 -3.43 -4.57
C VAL A 76 -6.03 -1.95 -4.65
N ARG A 77 -6.97 -1.05 -4.40
CA ARG A 77 -6.65 0.37 -4.38
C ARG A 77 -5.66 0.71 -3.26
N ASP A 78 -5.80 0.10 -2.08
CA ASP A 78 -4.83 0.29 -1.00
C ASP A 78 -3.44 -0.19 -1.42
N ILE A 79 -3.36 -1.32 -2.11
CA ILE A 79 -2.09 -1.83 -2.65
C ILE A 79 -1.48 -0.82 -3.62
N LEU A 80 -2.29 -0.29 -4.54
CA LEU A 80 -1.84 0.70 -5.51
C LEU A 80 -1.39 1.99 -4.83
N ARG A 81 -2.11 2.46 -3.81
CA ARG A 81 -1.73 3.65 -3.05
C ARG A 81 -0.35 3.50 -2.44
N CYS A 82 -0.10 2.35 -1.80
CA CYS A 82 1.20 2.07 -1.18
C CYS A 82 2.31 2.04 -2.23
N ALA A 83 2.08 1.39 -3.36
CA ALA A 83 3.08 1.28 -4.42
C ALA A 83 3.37 2.62 -5.07
N VAL A 84 2.34 3.39 -5.41
CA VAL A 84 2.52 4.71 -6.02
C VAL A 84 3.24 5.65 -5.07
N TYR A 85 2.92 5.60 -3.77
CA TYR A 85 3.63 6.43 -2.80
C TYR A 85 5.12 6.09 -2.79
N GLN A 86 5.48 4.82 -2.78
CA GLN A 86 6.88 4.42 -2.80
C GLN A 86 7.59 4.87 -4.07
N ILE A 87 6.94 4.75 -5.21
CA ILE A 87 7.52 5.15 -6.50
C ILE A 87 7.72 6.66 -6.57
N ALA A 88 6.73 7.42 -6.15
CA ALA A 88 6.73 8.88 -6.32
C ALA A 88 7.49 9.63 -5.23
N PHE A 89 7.49 9.12 -4.01
CA PHE A 89 8.00 9.87 -2.85
C PHE A 89 9.19 9.23 -2.15
N MET A 90 9.50 7.97 -2.43
CA MET A 90 10.58 7.28 -1.73
C MET A 90 11.70 6.91 -2.70
N ASP A 91 12.60 7.85 -2.91
CA ASP A 91 13.68 7.71 -3.90
C ASP A 91 14.58 6.49 -3.67
N LYS A 92 14.73 6.07 -2.42
CA LYS A 92 15.60 4.94 -2.09
C LYS A 92 15.01 3.59 -2.40
N ILE A 93 13.72 3.53 -2.74
CA ILE A 93 13.08 2.27 -3.10
C ILE A 93 13.06 2.16 -4.62
N PRO A 94 13.70 1.13 -5.21
CA PRO A 94 13.64 0.94 -6.65
C PRO A 94 12.20 0.74 -7.12
N VAL A 95 11.88 1.31 -8.28
CA VAL A 95 10.53 1.19 -8.86
C VAL A 95 10.13 -0.27 -9.04
N ASN A 96 11.04 -1.09 -9.55
CA ASN A 96 10.74 -2.51 -9.75
C ASN A 96 10.46 -3.25 -8.44
N ALA A 97 11.09 -2.84 -7.34
CA ALA A 97 10.81 -3.45 -6.03
C ALA A 97 9.39 -3.12 -5.59
N ALA A 98 8.96 -1.86 -5.75
CA ALA A 98 7.61 -1.44 -5.38
C ALA A 98 6.56 -2.17 -6.23
N VAL A 99 6.79 -2.28 -7.53
CA VAL A 99 5.87 -2.96 -8.45
C VAL A 99 5.78 -4.45 -8.13
N ASN A 100 6.92 -5.10 -7.96
CA ASN A 100 6.95 -6.54 -7.66
C ASN A 100 6.24 -6.84 -6.35
N GLU A 101 6.45 -6.02 -5.33
CA GLU A 101 5.81 -6.22 -4.03
C GLU A 101 4.30 -6.04 -4.14
N ALA A 102 3.83 -5.06 -4.91
CA ALA A 102 2.42 -4.84 -5.12
C ALA A 102 1.76 -6.06 -5.79
N VAL A 103 2.41 -6.61 -6.80
CA VAL A 103 1.93 -7.80 -7.50
C VAL A 103 1.88 -8.99 -6.54
N GLU A 104 2.92 -9.18 -5.73
CA GLU A 104 2.96 -10.27 -4.76
C GLU A 104 1.88 -10.12 -3.68
N GLN A 105 1.62 -8.90 -3.23
CA GLN A 105 0.55 -8.64 -2.27
C GLN A 105 -0.81 -9.03 -2.84
N CYS A 106 -1.06 -8.72 -4.12
CA CYS A 106 -2.29 -9.13 -4.77
C CYS A 106 -2.46 -10.65 -4.72
N LYS A 107 -1.40 -11.38 -5.03
CA LYS A 107 -1.43 -12.84 -5.03
C LYS A 107 -1.64 -13.41 -3.64
N LYS A 108 -0.92 -12.89 -2.64
CA LYS A 108 -1.01 -13.37 -1.26
C LYS A 108 -2.36 -13.12 -0.64
N LEU A 109 -3.02 -12.03 -1.00
CA LEU A 109 -4.27 -11.61 -0.39
C LEU A 109 -5.51 -12.07 -1.15
N GLY A 110 -5.32 -12.96 -2.12
CA GLY A 110 -6.45 -13.54 -2.84
C GLY A 110 -6.94 -12.73 -4.03
N TYR A 111 -6.16 -11.76 -4.48
CA TYR A 111 -6.51 -10.92 -5.61
C TYR A 111 -5.62 -11.21 -6.82
N SER A 112 -5.30 -12.49 -7.04
CA SER A 112 -4.39 -12.89 -8.14
C SER A 112 -4.85 -12.34 -9.50
N ARG A 113 -6.15 -12.26 -9.72
CA ARG A 113 -6.68 -11.73 -10.98
C ARG A 113 -6.32 -10.26 -11.19
N ALA A 114 -6.13 -9.52 -10.11
CA ALA A 114 -5.79 -8.11 -10.17
C ALA A 114 -4.30 -7.88 -10.40
N SER A 115 -3.45 -8.90 -10.27
CA SER A 115 -1.99 -8.71 -10.36
C SER A 115 -1.56 -8.13 -11.70
N GLY A 116 -2.18 -8.60 -12.80
CA GLY A 116 -1.88 -8.06 -14.13
C GLY A 116 -2.32 -6.61 -14.27
N PHE A 117 -3.48 -6.27 -13.72
CA PHE A 117 -3.98 -4.89 -13.72
C PHE A 117 -3.06 -3.97 -12.91
N VAL A 118 -2.65 -4.42 -11.72
CA VAL A 118 -1.73 -3.65 -10.88
C VAL A 118 -0.41 -3.41 -11.60
N ASN A 119 0.14 -4.45 -12.23
CA ASN A 119 1.37 -4.31 -12.98
C ASN A 119 1.23 -3.32 -14.14
N ALA A 120 0.09 -3.32 -14.80
CA ALA A 120 -0.16 -2.42 -15.93
C ALA A 120 -0.33 -0.97 -15.47
N VAL A 121 -0.97 -0.73 -14.32
CA VAL A 121 -1.18 0.61 -13.78
C VAL A 121 0.14 1.23 -13.33
N LEU A 122 1.00 0.46 -12.72
CA LEU A 122 2.27 0.92 -12.21
C LEU A 122 3.35 0.91 -13.29
#